data_1097ab77293e51d69325751a1be7728c
#
_entry.id   1097ab77293e51d69325751a1be7728c
#
_cell.length_a   1.000
_cell.length_b   1.000
_cell.length_c   1.000
_cell.angle_alpha   90.00
_cell.angle_beta   90.00
_cell.angle_gamma   90.00
#
_symmetry.space_group_name_H-M   'P 1'
#
loop_
_entity.id
_entity.type
_entity.pdbx_description
1 polymer ?
#
loop_
_entity_poly.entity_id
_entity_poly.type
_entity_poly.pdbx_seq_one_letter_code
_entity_poly.pdbx_strand_id
1 'polypeptide(L)'
;MGDAIDTSSLLRDYIDDACKHVDTLENALLEIERDLETVGLNQELVTDLLGSLHTLKGNSGMMGFITVQKFVHQLEGVFKRLIDVPTLLNKSLMNALFESATILKTAIEQIGTNPQPDLSQEAAFLESLAVERRSGGQSSAGRRKRGAPAEPASNDDGKAAPSALAGPVKTSILRVDFERLDHLLNLAGELVIHKTKLNQIAKNVEELVGGEEFFGDLPGVAQMIEKTTAELQDAIMRVRMLPIRNVFQRFPRMVRDLAKQKGKEVELTVSGEDTEIDKTVIDALGDPLLHLIRNSIDHGIEPPETRLHADKRQAGSIHLSAKQESNHIVISVKDDGAGMNAERIRKKAIERGIISADQQLSDEDVCGLVFLPGFSTVENVSETSGRGVGLDVVKKVISSFNGIIEVKSEPGLGTEFILKMPLTLAIIPALLVEASGGLFAIPLSAVLESVKVPAMELHRADGKEVVQLRSSVLPIKRLSQVLGLPRNEAGWYYLVVLGRAEKKLGLIVDRLMGQQEVVIKALDDYLGDTFGVSGATILGDGQVVLIVDTAKII
;
A
#
# COMPACT_ATOMS: atom_id res chain seq x y z
N MET A 1 -25.82 36.14 -5.01
CA MET A 1 -25.22 35.57 -3.80
C MET A 1 -24.06 34.74 -4.28
N GLY A 2 -22.83 35.26 -4.07
CA GLY A 2 -21.63 34.60 -4.58
C GLY A 2 -21.37 33.35 -3.78
N ASP A 3 -21.06 32.26 -4.48
CA ASP A 3 -20.56 31.03 -3.92
C ASP A 3 -19.28 31.35 -3.12
N ALA A 4 -19.33 31.12 -1.81
CA ALA A 4 -18.15 31.15 -0.98
C ALA A 4 -17.26 29.98 -1.43
N ILE A 5 -16.14 30.29 -2.05
CA ILE A 5 -15.10 29.31 -2.39
C ILE A 5 -14.75 28.58 -1.08
N ASP A 6 -14.93 27.27 -1.07
CA ASP A 6 -14.57 26.43 0.08
C ASP A 6 -13.04 26.39 0.22
N THR A 7 -12.54 27.34 1.04
CA THR A 7 -11.10 27.49 1.31
C THR A 7 -10.48 26.26 1.96
N SER A 8 -11.27 25.40 2.59
CA SER A 8 -10.80 24.17 3.24
C SER A 8 -10.51 23.06 2.21
N SER A 9 -11.27 22.99 1.12
CA SER A 9 -11.02 22.09 0.00
C SER A 9 -9.74 22.49 -0.75
N LEU A 10 -9.63 23.77 -1.10
CA LEU A 10 -8.44 24.30 -1.78
C LEU A 10 -7.13 24.11 -0.99
N LEU A 11 -7.22 24.21 0.35
CA LEU A 11 -6.07 23.98 1.22
C LEU A 11 -5.64 22.49 1.21
N ARG A 12 -6.60 21.57 1.22
CA ARG A 12 -6.33 20.13 1.12
C ARG A 12 -5.67 19.79 -0.22
N ASP A 13 -6.26 20.26 -1.31
CA ASP A 13 -5.76 20.03 -2.66
C ASP A 13 -4.31 20.55 -2.80
N TYR A 14 -4.02 21.72 -2.20
CA TYR A 14 -2.66 22.25 -2.16
C TYR A 14 -1.70 21.36 -1.36
N ILE A 15 -2.09 20.90 -0.17
CA ILE A 15 -1.25 20.04 0.67
C ILE A 15 -0.94 18.73 -0.07
N ASP A 16 -1.93 18.11 -0.67
CA ASP A 16 -1.77 16.85 -1.40
C ASP A 16 -0.87 17.02 -2.63
N ASP A 17 -1.01 18.11 -3.38
CA ASP A 17 -0.15 18.43 -4.53
C ASP A 17 1.28 18.77 -4.08
N ALA A 18 1.43 19.57 -3.04
CA ALA A 18 2.72 19.94 -2.51
C ALA A 18 3.50 18.74 -1.94
N CYS A 19 2.83 17.80 -1.27
CA CYS A 19 3.43 16.56 -0.79
C CYS A 19 3.96 15.70 -1.95
N LYS A 20 3.24 15.59 -3.07
CA LYS A 20 3.71 14.88 -4.27
C LYS A 20 5.01 15.48 -4.83
N HIS A 21 5.12 16.81 -4.84
CA HIS A 21 6.35 17.49 -5.28
C HIS A 21 7.53 17.25 -4.33
N VAL A 22 7.28 17.17 -3.01
CA VAL A 22 8.31 16.82 -2.03
C VAL A 22 8.72 15.35 -2.17
N ASP A 23 7.79 14.43 -2.38
CA ASP A 23 8.11 13.02 -2.66
C ASP A 23 8.96 12.88 -3.94
N THR A 24 8.69 13.70 -4.96
CA THR A 24 9.53 13.77 -6.17
C THR A 24 10.96 14.24 -5.84
N LEU A 25 11.11 15.24 -4.97
CA LEU A 25 12.40 15.71 -4.47
C LEU A 25 13.14 14.60 -3.71
N GLU A 26 12.49 13.92 -2.77
CA GLU A 26 13.10 12.83 -2.00
C GLU A 26 13.57 11.69 -2.92
N ASN A 27 12.77 11.28 -3.89
CA ASN A 27 13.12 10.23 -4.84
C ASN A 27 14.31 10.62 -5.73
N ALA A 28 14.32 11.86 -6.24
CA ALA A 28 15.43 12.36 -7.03
C ALA A 28 16.74 12.44 -6.21
N LEU A 29 16.67 12.84 -4.94
CA LEU A 29 17.83 12.86 -4.05
C LEU A 29 18.38 11.45 -3.80
N LEU A 30 17.52 10.43 -3.63
CA LEU A 30 17.94 9.04 -3.48
C LEU A 30 18.65 8.52 -4.74
N GLU A 31 18.15 8.87 -5.91
CA GLU A 31 18.78 8.49 -7.18
C GLU A 31 20.13 9.18 -7.38
N ILE A 32 20.21 10.48 -7.08
CA ILE A 32 21.47 11.24 -7.10
C ILE A 32 22.49 10.64 -6.11
N GLU A 33 22.07 10.27 -4.89
CA GLU A 33 22.97 9.66 -3.90
C GLU A 33 23.54 8.31 -4.40
N ARG A 34 22.70 7.49 -5.02
CA ARG A 34 23.12 6.19 -5.59
C ARG A 34 24.12 6.35 -6.72
N ASP A 35 23.88 7.32 -7.62
CA ASP A 35 24.68 7.50 -8.81
C ASP A 35 25.99 8.27 -8.53
N LEU A 36 26.10 8.91 -7.38
CA LEU A 36 27.30 9.66 -6.95
C LEU A 36 28.58 8.80 -6.94
N GLU A 37 28.48 7.53 -6.58
CA GLU A 37 29.61 6.60 -6.49
C GLU A 37 29.97 5.92 -7.84
N THR A 38 29.08 5.96 -8.83
CA THR A 38 29.19 5.15 -10.04
C THR A 38 29.23 5.93 -11.35
N VAL A 39 28.34 6.90 -11.56
CA VAL A 39 28.10 7.54 -12.88
C VAL A 39 28.28 9.05 -12.85
N GLY A 40 28.17 9.69 -11.67
CA GLY A 40 28.15 11.15 -11.53
C GLY A 40 26.73 11.74 -11.60
N LEU A 41 26.64 13.08 -11.56
CA LEU A 41 25.34 13.78 -11.50
C LEU A 41 24.56 13.62 -12.81
N ASN A 42 23.37 13.03 -12.75
CA ASN A 42 22.44 12.93 -13.88
C ASN A 42 21.75 14.30 -14.07
N GLN A 43 22.13 15.02 -15.13
CA GLN A 43 21.60 16.36 -15.42
C GLN A 43 20.11 16.36 -15.84
N GLU A 44 19.64 15.32 -16.49
CA GLU A 44 18.22 15.18 -16.86
C GLU A 44 17.35 15.08 -15.60
N LEU A 45 17.73 14.24 -14.66
CA LEU A 45 17.04 14.09 -13.38
C LEU A 45 16.96 15.40 -12.59
N VAL A 46 18.07 16.14 -12.53
CA VAL A 46 18.10 17.45 -11.85
C VAL A 46 17.23 18.49 -12.57
N THR A 47 17.13 18.41 -13.90
CA THR A 47 16.29 19.32 -14.68
C THR A 47 14.79 19.04 -14.45
N ASP A 48 14.39 17.77 -14.41
CA ASP A 48 13.01 17.38 -14.10
C ASP A 48 12.63 17.78 -12.67
N LEU A 49 13.56 17.60 -11.71
CA LEU A 49 13.38 18.04 -10.34
C LEU A 49 13.19 19.55 -10.22
N LEU A 50 13.97 20.33 -10.98
CA LEU A 50 13.81 21.80 -11.02
C LEU A 50 12.42 22.20 -11.54
N GLY A 51 11.85 21.47 -12.50
CA GLY A 51 10.48 21.67 -12.96
C GLY A 51 9.45 21.46 -11.84
N SER A 52 9.61 20.38 -11.08
CA SER A 52 8.76 20.05 -9.93
C SER A 52 8.85 21.13 -8.83
N LEU A 53 10.05 21.55 -8.45
CA LEU A 53 10.27 22.60 -7.46
C LEU A 53 9.71 23.96 -7.95
N HIS A 54 9.82 24.25 -9.24
CA HIS A 54 9.26 25.48 -9.81
C HIS A 54 7.74 25.53 -9.69
N THR A 55 7.07 24.40 -9.94
CA THR A 55 5.61 24.26 -9.78
C THR A 55 5.22 24.45 -8.32
N LEU A 56 5.89 23.76 -7.39
CA LEU A 56 5.63 23.88 -5.95
C LEU A 56 5.81 25.32 -5.46
N LYS A 57 6.85 26.00 -5.93
CA LYS A 57 7.08 27.43 -5.63
C LYS A 57 5.93 28.31 -6.11
N GLY A 58 5.46 28.07 -7.35
CA GLY A 58 4.33 28.79 -7.94
C GLY A 58 3.05 28.61 -7.14
N ASN A 59 2.69 27.36 -6.86
CA ASN A 59 1.49 26.98 -6.11
C ASN A 59 1.53 27.55 -4.68
N SER A 60 2.69 27.47 -3.99
CA SER A 60 2.87 28.07 -2.66
C SER A 60 2.69 29.59 -2.68
N GLY A 61 3.19 30.27 -3.72
CA GLY A 61 3.02 31.70 -3.90
C GLY A 61 1.56 32.11 -4.15
N MET A 62 0.82 31.34 -4.98
CA MET A 62 -0.60 31.59 -5.28
C MET A 62 -1.47 31.39 -4.03
N MET A 63 -1.14 30.42 -3.17
CA MET A 63 -1.84 30.15 -1.92
C MET A 63 -1.41 31.07 -0.77
N GLY A 64 -0.42 31.94 -0.99
CA GLY A 64 0.05 32.93 0.02
C GLY A 64 1.02 32.35 1.07
N PHE A 65 1.56 31.15 0.87
CA PHE A 65 2.54 30.50 1.78
C PHE A 65 3.97 31.01 1.47
N ILE A 66 4.24 32.27 1.83
CA ILE A 66 5.46 32.99 1.44
C ILE A 66 6.73 32.35 1.99
N THR A 67 6.71 31.77 3.18
CA THR A 67 7.87 31.09 3.80
C THR A 67 8.24 29.83 3.04
N VAL A 68 7.26 29.00 2.68
CA VAL A 68 7.45 27.80 1.85
C VAL A 68 7.95 28.20 0.46
N GLN A 69 7.34 29.21 -0.17
CA GLN A 69 7.77 29.73 -1.48
C GLN A 69 9.25 30.14 -1.49
N LYS A 70 9.68 30.89 -0.47
CA LYS A 70 11.09 31.34 -0.33
C LYS A 70 12.03 30.17 -0.13
N PHE A 71 11.68 29.21 0.69
CA PHE A 71 12.49 28.03 0.95
C PHE A 71 12.67 27.17 -0.31
N VAL A 72 11.59 26.90 -1.04
CA VAL A 72 11.65 26.18 -2.32
C VAL A 72 12.46 26.94 -3.36
N HIS A 73 12.38 28.27 -3.38
CA HIS A 73 13.24 29.09 -4.26
C HIS A 73 14.73 28.93 -3.97
N GLN A 74 15.12 28.79 -2.70
CA GLN A 74 16.52 28.54 -2.33
C GLN A 74 16.97 27.14 -2.74
N LEU A 75 16.12 26.12 -2.55
CA LEU A 75 16.37 24.76 -3.07
C LEU A 75 16.59 24.77 -4.59
N GLU A 76 15.75 25.45 -5.36
CA GLU A 76 15.97 25.64 -6.80
C GLU A 76 17.36 26.26 -7.10
N GLY A 77 17.76 27.24 -6.30
CA GLY A 77 19.04 27.90 -6.44
C GLY A 77 20.22 26.94 -6.22
N VAL A 78 20.13 26.03 -5.26
CA VAL A 78 21.16 25.01 -4.99
C VAL A 78 21.24 24.02 -6.16
N PHE A 79 20.12 23.50 -6.65
CA PHE A 79 20.12 22.54 -7.76
C PHE A 79 20.60 23.15 -9.09
N LYS A 80 20.27 24.42 -9.37
CA LYS A 80 20.83 25.14 -10.53
C LYS A 80 22.35 25.23 -10.47
N ARG A 81 22.91 25.52 -9.28
CA ARG A 81 24.36 25.53 -9.09
C ARG A 81 25.00 24.17 -9.22
N LEU A 82 24.31 23.09 -8.82
CA LEU A 82 24.79 21.72 -9.00
C LEU A 82 24.88 21.33 -10.49
N ILE A 83 24.00 21.84 -11.35
CA ILE A 83 24.11 21.69 -12.80
C ILE A 83 25.37 22.39 -13.33
N ASP A 84 25.61 23.64 -12.88
CA ASP A 84 26.75 24.44 -13.32
C ASP A 84 28.08 23.89 -12.79
N VAL A 85 28.09 23.36 -11.56
CA VAL A 85 29.28 22.87 -10.87
C VAL A 85 28.98 21.54 -10.16
N PRO A 86 28.97 20.42 -10.85
CA PRO A 86 28.68 19.10 -10.28
C PRO A 86 29.58 18.68 -9.11
N THR A 87 30.81 19.21 -9.08
CA THR A 87 31.81 18.93 -8.02
C THR A 87 31.44 19.49 -6.64
N LEU A 88 30.41 20.35 -6.53
CA LEU A 88 29.88 20.81 -5.25
C LEU A 88 29.11 19.68 -4.51
N LEU A 89 28.66 18.69 -5.24
CA LEU A 89 27.93 17.58 -4.66
C LEU A 89 28.86 16.71 -3.84
N ASN A 90 28.64 16.72 -2.54
CA ASN A 90 29.37 15.91 -1.58
C ASN A 90 28.40 15.38 -0.50
N LYS A 91 28.89 14.45 0.31
CA LYS A 91 28.07 13.77 1.34
C LYS A 91 27.43 14.74 2.35
N SER A 92 28.09 15.87 2.64
CA SER A 92 27.55 16.89 3.54
C SER A 92 26.39 17.65 2.90
N LEU A 93 26.53 18.05 1.64
CA LEU A 93 25.46 18.71 0.90
C LEU A 93 24.27 17.77 0.65
N MET A 94 24.53 16.50 0.34
CA MET A 94 23.47 15.50 0.21
C MET A 94 22.65 15.37 1.50
N ASN A 95 23.32 15.25 2.64
CA ASN A 95 22.61 15.19 3.93
C ASN A 95 21.76 16.44 4.19
N ALA A 96 22.29 17.62 3.90
CA ALA A 96 21.57 18.88 4.04
C ALA A 96 20.33 18.97 3.12
N LEU A 97 20.43 18.46 1.89
CA LEU A 97 19.30 18.42 0.94
C LEU A 97 18.20 17.47 1.41
N PHE A 98 18.54 16.30 1.94
CA PHE A 98 17.57 15.39 2.53
C PHE A 98 16.89 15.95 3.78
N GLU A 99 17.67 16.59 4.66
CA GLU A 99 17.14 17.28 5.83
C GLU A 99 16.15 18.38 5.42
N SER A 100 16.50 19.13 4.38
CA SER A 100 15.65 20.17 3.80
C SER A 100 14.36 19.61 3.22
N ALA A 101 14.40 18.46 2.57
CA ALA A 101 13.18 17.78 2.06
C ALA A 101 12.26 17.37 3.22
N THR A 102 12.81 16.80 4.28
CA THR A 102 12.07 16.39 5.49
C THR A 102 11.42 17.59 6.19
N ILE A 103 12.15 18.68 6.34
CA ILE A 103 11.66 19.93 6.96
C ILE A 103 10.54 20.53 6.10
N LEU A 104 10.73 20.58 4.77
CA LEU A 104 9.72 21.06 3.84
C LEU A 104 8.44 20.25 3.91
N LYS A 105 8.53 18.92 3.97
CA LYS A 105 7.39 18.02 4.12
C LYS A 105 6.61 18.30 5.40
N THR A 106 7.32 18.37 6.52
CA THR A 106 6.70 18.66 7.83
C THR A 106 6.02 20.05 7.83
N ALA A 107 6.67 21.05 7.20
CA ALA A 107 6.11 22.40 7.10
C ALA A 107 4.82 22.42 6.27
N ILE A 108 4.75 21.67 5.15
CA ILE A 108 3.56 21.56 4.30
C ILE A 108 2.42 20.83 5.04
N GLU A 109 2.70 19.72 5.71
CA GLU A 109 1.71 18.96 6.48
C GLU A 109 1.09 19.79 7.62
N GLN A 110 1.88 20.70 8.20
CA GLN A 110 1.43 21.58 9.30
C GLN A 110 0.79 22.89 8.84
N ILE A 111 0.69 23.16 7.55
CA ILE A 111 0.15 24.43 7.01
C ILE A 111 -1.27 24.73 7.53
N GLY A 112 -2.10 23.69 7.75
CA GLY A 112 -3.45 23.84 8.30
C GLY A 112 -3.48 24.45 9.70
N THR A 113 -2.44 24.24 10.50
CA THR A 113 -2.30 24.75 11.88
C THR A 113 -1.31 25.91 11.98
N ASN A 114 -0.31 25.95 11.12
CA ASN A 114 0.72 27.00 11.04
C ASN A 114 0.96 27.41 9.57
N PRO A 115 0.21 28.37 9.03
CA PRO A 115 0.29 28.77 7.62
C PRO A 115 1.64 29.40 7.20
N GLN A 116 2.43 29.89 8.13
CA GLN A 116 3.71 30.53 7.88
C GLN A 116 4.79 29.94 8.82
N PRO A 117 5.24 28.68 8.57
CA PRO A 117 6.30 28.07 9.37
C PRO A 117 7.60 28.87 9.23
N ASP A 118 8.36 29.02 10.32
CA ASP A 118 9.68 29.68 10.26
C ASP A 118 10.73 28.70 9.72
N LEU A 119 11.15 28.93 8.49
CA LEU A 119 12.17 28.15 7.77
C LEU A 119 13.45 28.95 7.54
N SER A 120 13.64 30.03 8.28
CA SER A 120 14.71 31.01 8.03
C SER A 120 16.10 30.46 8.36
N GLN A 121 16.23 29.62 9.37
CA GLN A 121 17.52 29.05 9.80
C GLN A 121 18.01 28.00 8.81
N GLU A 122 17.14 27.14 8.37
CA GLU A 122 17.41 26.08 7.40
C GLU A 122 17.71 26.67 6.03
N ALA A 123 16.99 27.71 5.65
CA ALA A 123 17.24 28.46 4.44
C ALA A 123 18.62 29.10 4.42
N ALA A 124 19.04 29.74 5.52
CA ALA A 124 20.37 30.33 5.67
C ALA A 124 21.47 29.25 5.67
N PHE A 125 21.21 28.09 6.24
CA PHE A 125 22.13 26.96 6.23
C PHE A 125 22.38 26.43 4.81
N LEU A 126 21.34 26.22 4.02
CA LEU A 126 21.47 25.85 2.61
C LEU A 126 22.27 26.87 1.79
N GLU A 127 22.03 28.15 2.02
CA GLU A 127 22.75 29.21 1.34
C GLU A 127 24.23 29.20 1.72
N SER A 128 24.59 28.95 3.00
CA SER A 128 25.97 28.85 3.45
C SER A 128 26.73 27.70 2.81
N LEU A 129 26.12 26.54 2.68
CA LEU A 129 26.72 25.37 2.02
C LEU A 129 26.96 25.59 0.52
N ALA A 130 26.15 26.42 -0.11
CA ALA A 130 26.33 26.80 -1.50
C ALA A 130 27.43 27.86 -1.72
N VAL A 131 27.84 28.59 -0.68
CA VAL A 131 28.77 29.72 -0.76
C VAL A 131 30.22 29.36 -0.38
N GLU A 132 30.49 28.31 0.38
CA GLU A 132 31.76 28.01 1.04
C GLU A 132 33.00 27.76 0.16
N ARG A 133 33.01 27.99 -1.16
CA ARG A 133 34.24 27.91 -2.00
C ARG A 133 34.59 29.13 -2.83
N ARG A 134 34.24 30.34 -2.41
CA ARG A 134 34.75 31.58 -3.05
C ARG A 134 35.97 32.18 -2.38
N SER A 135 36.48 31.65 -1.29
CA SER A 135 37.60 32.27 -0.52
C SER A 135 38.94 31.52 -0.62
N GLY A 136 39.22 30.86 -1.73
CA GLY A 136 40.51 30.20 -1.92
C GLY A 136 41.04 30.36 -3.33
N GLY A 137 41.58 31.53 -3.68
CA GLY A 137 42.30 31.65 -4.95
C GLY A 137 42.33 33.03 -5.57
N GLN A 138 42.88 34.01 -4.87
CA GLN A 138 43.45 35.16 -5.55
C GLN A 138 44.88 34.83 -5.98
N SER A 139 45.20 34.93 -7.27
CA SER A 139 46.34 35.74 -7.75
C SER A 139 46.52 35.65 -9.27
N SER A 140 46.53 36.80 -9.84
CA SER A 140 47.34 37.43 -10.90
C SER A 140 47.10 37.10 -12.38
N ALA A 141 46.53 38.09 -13.00
CA ALA A 141 47.11 38.98 -14.05
C ALA A 141 47.27 38.46 -15.48
N GLY A 142 46.70 39.21 -16.41
CA GLY A 142 47.34 39.47 -17.69
C GLY A 142 46.53 39.31 -18.96
N ARG A 143 45.65 40.20 -19.29
CA ARG A 143 45.67 41.16 -20.44
C ARG A 143 45.78 40.64 -21.90
N ARG A 144 44.84 41.11 -22.68
CA ARG A 144 44.83 41.46 -24.14
C ARG A 144 44.41 40.39 -25.18
N LYS A 145 43.29 40.59 -25.77
CA LYS A 145 42.83 41.34 -27.00
C LYS A 145 43.01 40.61 -28.32
N ARG A 146 41.85 40.52 -29.03
CA ARG A 146 41.60 40.68 -30.47
C ARG A 146 41.78 39.49 -31.41
N GLY A 147 40.73 39.23 -32.19
CA GLY A 147 40.75 39.03 -33.61
C GLY A 147 39.97 37.85 -34.13
N ALA A 148 38.76 38.06 -34.64
CA ALA A 148 38.16 37.26 -35.68
C ALA A 148 38.78 37.74 -37.02
N PRO A 149 38.59 37.10 -38.21
CA PRO A 149 37.57 36.16 -38.68
C PRO A 149 38.06 35.13 -39.74
N ALA A 150 37.09 34.37 -40.26
CA ALA A 150 36.97 33.83 -41.65
C ALA A 150 37.41 32.39 -41.91
N GLU A 151 36.40 31.65 -42.35
CA GLU A 151 36.40 30.47 -43.26
C GLU A 151 37.22 30.69 -44.56
N PRO A 152 37.44 29.70 -45.47
CA PRO A 152 36.56 28.57 -45.86
C PRO A 152 37.27 27.27 -46.37
N ALA A 153 36.41 26.20 -46.51
CA ALA A 153 36.33 25.17 -47.57
C ALA A 153 37.56 24.38 -48.05
N SER A 154 37.47 23.04 -48.12
CA SER A 154 37.16 22.20 -49.27
C SER A 154 37.62 20.77 -49.14
N ASN A 155 36.73 19.84 -49.53
CA ASN A 155 36.90 18.57 -50.29
C ASN A 155 38.11 17.64 -50.05
N ASP A 156 37.95 16.35 -49.80
CA ASP A 156 37.62 15.35 -50.83
C ASP A 156 37.81 13.90 -50.31
N ASP A 157 36.96 13.04 -50.78
CA ASP A 157 37.03 11.62 -51.08
C ASP A 157 37.78 10.58 -50.23
N GLY A 158 37.06 9.49 -49.93
CA GLY A 158 37.67 8.17 -49.91
C GLY A 158 37.04 7.09 -49.06
N LYS A 159 36.02 6.41 -49.58
CA LYS A 159 35.69 4.96 -49.48
C LYS A 159 36.04 4.18 -48.22
N ALA A 160 35.05 3.60 -47.52
CA ALA A 160 34.65 2.18 -47.50
C ALA A 160 33.65 1.86 -46.41
N ALA A 161 32.62 1.14 -46.75
CA ALA A 161 31.57 0.54 -45.92
C ALA A 161 32.08 -0.80 -45.29
N PRO A 162 31.21 -1.54 -44.53
CA PRO A 162 30.19 -1.19 -43.58
C PRO A 162 30.38 -1.93 -42.23
N SER A 163 29.94 -1.37 -41.17
CA SER A 163 29.65 -2.16 -39.96
C SER A 163 28.35 -1.66 -39.34
N ALA A 164 27.36 -2.55 -39.36
CA ALA A 164 26.09 -2.38 -38.75
C ALA A 164 26.26 -2.26 -37.22
N LEU A 165 26.06 -1.07 -36.68
CA LEU A 165 25.83 -0.85 -35.27
C LEU A 165 24.37 -0.50 -35.12
N ALA A 166 23.67 -1.41 -34.43
CA ALA A 166 22.31 -1.20 -33.95
C ALA A 166 22.23 0.16 -33.23
N GLY A 167 21.44 1.05 -33.77
CA GLY A 167 21.14 2.33 -33.12
C GLY A 167 20.42 2.07 -31.78
N PRO A 168 20.56 3.00 -30.82
CA PRO A 168 19.84 2.88 -29.56
C PRO A 168 18.33 2.83 -29.85
N VAL A 169 17.69 1.78 -29.32
CA VAL A 169 16.25 1.68 -29.31
C VAL A 169 15.74 2.90 -28.55
N LYS A 170 15.12 3.85 -29.25
CA LYS A 170 14.42 4.94 -28.62
C LYS A 170 13.23 4.33 -27.88
N THR A 171 13.40 4.05 -26.61
CA THR A 171 12.31 3.78 -25.68
C THR A 171 11.48 5.06 -25.60
N SER A 172 10.37 5.11 -26.34
CA SER A 172 9.39 6.17 -26.18
C SER A 172 8.68 5.95 -24.85
N ILE A 173 9.05 6.72 -23.84
CA ILE A 173 8.36 6.74 -22.55
C ILE A 173 7.02 7.44 -22.78
N LEU A 174 5.93 6.68 -22.68
CA LEU A 174 4.57 7.23 -22.70
C LEU A 174 4.20 7.59 -21.26
N ARG A 175 4.06 8.86 -20.94
CA ARG A 175 3.51 9.31 -19.65
C ARG A 175 1.99 9.14 -19.69
N VAL A 176 1.48 8.19 -18.94
CA VAL A 176 0.04 7.96 -18.79
C VAL A 176 -0.38 8.54 -17.44
N ASP A 177 -1.47 9.32 -17.47
CA ASP A 177 -2.09 9.84 -16.26
C ASP A 177 -2.77 8.70 -15.48
N PHE A 178 -2.43 8.53 -14.20
CA PHE A 178 -2.97 7.45 -13.38
C PHE A 178 -4.49 7.57 -13.18
N GLU A 179 -5.05 8.77 -13.13
CA GLU A 179 -6.51 8.96 -13.04
C GLU A 179 -7.24 8.35 -14.25
N ARG A 180 -6.63 8.39 -15.44
CA ARG A 180 -7.19 7.74 -16.62
C ARG A 180 -7.12 6.21 -16.53
N LEU A 181 -6.07 5.67 -15.93
CA LEU A 181 -5.97 4.23 -15.67
C LEU A 181 -6.98 3.77 -14.63
N ASP A 182 -7.22 4.56 -13.59
CA ASP A 182 -8.27 4.31 -12.60
C ASP A 182 -9.66 4.31 -13.23
N HIS A 183 -9.92 5.26 -14.13
CA HIS A 183 -11.16 5.29 -14.89
C HIS A 183 -11.34 4.04 -15.79
N LEU A 184 -10.28 3.60 -16.48
CA LEU A 184 -10.31 2.37 -17.28
C LEU A 184 -10.57 1.13 -16.42
N LEU A 185 -9.98 1.06 -15.21
CA LEU A 185 -10.24 -0.02 -14.26
C LEU A 185 -11.68 -0.04 -13.77
N ASN A 186 -12.27 1.12 -13.49
CA ASN A 186 -13.67 1.23 -13.13
C ASN A 186 -14.57 0.72 -14.26
N LEU A 187 -14.30 1.13 -15.51
CA LEU A 187 -15.03 0.63 -16.69
C LEU A 187 -14.86 -0.88 -16.89
N ALA A 188 -13.64 -1.41 -16.67
CA ALA A 188 -13.42 -2.86 -16.71
C ALA A 188 -14.20 -3.58 -15.61
N GLY A 189 -14.29 -3.01 -14.40
CA GLY A 189 -15.12 -3.51 -13.31
C GLY A 189 -16.62 -3.53 -13.68
N GLU A 190 -17.13 -2.47 -14.31
CA GLU A 190 -18.50 -2.43 -14.83
C GLU A 190 -18.73 -3.49 -15.92
N LEU A 191 -17.75 -3.70 -16.79
CA LEU A 191 -17.82 -4.75 -17.82
C LEU A 191 -17.91 -6.15 -17.23
N VAL A 192 -17.19 -6.44 -16.12
CA VAL A 192 -17.30 -7.71 -15.37
C VAL A 192 -18.72 -7.87 -14.81
N ILE A 193 -19.33 -6.81 -14.30
CA ILE A 193 -20.70 -6.82 -13.80
C ILE A 193 -21.69 -7.14 -14.93
N HIS A 194 -21.58 -6.45 -16.08
CA HIS A 194 -22.44 -6.70 -17.24
C HIS A 194 -22.26 -8.10 -17.81
N LYS A 195 -21.04 -8.62 -17.85
CA LYS A 195 -20.70 -10.00 -18.22
C LYS A 195 -21.46 -11.00 -17.32
N THR A 196 -21.41 -10.80 -16.01
CA THR A 196 -22.09 -11.70 -15.06
C THR A 196 -23.60 -11.70 -15.27
N LYS A 197 -24.20 -10.53 -15.55
CA LYS A 197 -25.61 -10.40 -15.90
C LYS A 197 -25.95 -11.13 -17.20
N LEU A 198 -25.11 -11.01 -18.23
CA LEU A 198 -25.28 -11.71 -19.49
C LEU A 198 -25.25 -13.23 -19.30
N ASN A 199 -24.28 -13.73 -18.53
CA ASN A 199 -24.18 -15.15 -18.19
C ASN A 199 -25.42 -15.66 -17.45
N GLN A 200 -25.98 -14.86 -16.53
CA GLN A 200 -27.22 -15.21 -15.82
C GLN A 200 -28.42 -15.25 -16.76
N ILE A 201 -28.54 -14.27 -17.67
CA ILE A 201 -29.60 -14.24 -18.69
C ILE A 201 -29.47 -15.45 -19.61
N ALA A 202 -28.25 -15.77 -20.08
CA ALA A 202 -28.00 -16.93 -20.93
C ALA A 202 -28.44 -18.24 -20.26
N LYS A 203 -28.12 -18.46 -18.99
CA LYS A 203 -28.57 -19.62 -18.21
C LYS A 203 -30.09 -19.65 -18.05
N ASN A 204 -30.73 -18.55 -17.72
CA ASN A 204 -32.19 -18.50 -17.56
C ASN A 204 -32.89 -18.78 -18.86
N VAL A 205 -32.38 -18.32 -20.00
CA VAL A 205 -32.91 -18.59 -21.33
C VAL A 205 -32.77 -20.09 -21.68
N GLU A 206 -31.59 -20.66 -21.39
CA GLU A 206 -31.35 -22.11 -21.62
C GLU A 206 -32.31 -22.98 -20.81
N GLU A 207 -32.58 -22.62 -19.54
CA GLU A 207 -33.55 -23.34 -18.69
C GLU A 207 -35.01 -23.20 -19.16
N LEU A 208 -35.40 -22.05 -19.73
CA LEU A 208 -36.77 -21.74 -20.16
C LEU A 208 -37.14 -22.36 -21.52
N VAL A 209 -36.18 -22.43 -22.44
CA VAL A 209 -36.43 -22.77 -23.84
C VAL A 209 -36.12 -24.25 -24.16
N GLY A 210 -35.49 -24.97 -23.23
CA GLY A 210 -35.36 -26.44 -23.34
C GLY A 210 -34.54 -26.93 -24.53
N GLY A 211 -33.43 -26.28 -24.84
CA GLY A 211 -32.40 -26.85 -25.74
C GLY A 211 -32.69 -26.79 -27.24
N GLU A 212 -33.53 -25.93 -27.74
CA GLU A 212 -33.69 -25.73 -29.18
C GLU A 212 -32.52 -24.95 -29.82
N GLU A 213 -32.14 -25.37 -31.04
CA GLU A 213 -30.99 -24.88 -31.85
C GLU A 213 -30.91 -23.35 -32.03
N PHE A 214 -31.97 -22.62 -31.72
CA PHE A 214 -32.05 -21.17 -31.97
C PHE A 214 -31.19 -20.32 -31.01
N PHE A 215 -30.81 -20.83 -29.82
CA PHE A 215 -29.96 -20.13 -28.87
C PHE A 215 -28.60 -20.81 -28.66
N GLY A 216 -28.21 -21.73 -29.54
CA GLY A 216 -27.01 -22.55 -29.42
C GLY A 216 -25.71 -21.80 -29.29
N ASP A 217 -25.63 -20.56 -29.79
CA ASP A 217 -24.44 -19.73 -29.74
C ASP A 217 -24.38 -18.76 -28.53
N LEU A 218 -25.47 -18.52 -27.80
CA LEU A 218 -25.53 -17.55 -26.72
C LEU A 218 -24.56 -17.86 -25.56
N PRO A 219 -24.48 -19.11 -25.04
CA PRO A 219 -23.50 -19.48 -24.05
C PRO A 219 -22.05 -19.32 -24.56
N GLY A 220 -21.79 -19.66 -25.82
CA GLY A 220 -20.49 -19.51 -26.47
C GLY A 220 -20.07 -18.06 -26.58
N VAL A 221 -20.97 -17.17 -27.00
CA VAL A 221 -20.73 -15.72 -27.05
C VAL A 221 -20.50 -15.14 -25.67
N ALA A 222 -21.30 -15.54 -24.67
CA ALA A 222 -21.12 -15.12 -23.28
C ALA A 222 -19.73 -15.52 -22.74
N GLN A 223 -19.28 -16.74 -23.04
CA GLN A 223 -17.95 -17.22 -22.67
C GLN A 223 -16.82 -16.46 -23.39
N MET A 224 -17.01 -16.11 -24.66
CA MET A 224 -16.02 -15.28 -25.40
C MET A 224 -15.91 -13.87 -24.78
N ILE A 225 -17.04 -13.25 -24.46
CA ILE A 225 -17.07 -11.95 -23.76
C ILE A 225 -16.36 -12.06 -22.42
N GLU A 226 -16.59 -13.13 -21.68
CA GLU A 226 -15.90 -13.40 -20.41
C GLU A 226 -14.40 -13.43 -20.58
N LYS A 227 -13.91 -14.20 -21.52
CA LYS A 227 -12.47 -14.33 -21.81
C LYS A 227 -11.87 -12.98 -22.21
N THR A 228 -12.50 -12.26 -23.16
CA THR A 228 -12.01 -10.96 -23.64
C THR A 228 -11.99 -9.90 -22.52
N THR A 229 -13.01 -9.91 -21.65
CA THR A 229 -13.07 -9.01 -20.48
C THR A 229 -11.94 -9.30 -19.50
N ALA A 230 -11.65 -10.58 -19.22
CA ALA A 230 -10.55 -10.97 -18.36
C ALA A 230 -9.18 -10.57 -18.95
N GLU A 231 -8.98 -10.77 -20.26
CA GLU A 231 -7.76 -10.36 -20.97
C GLU A 231 -7.58 -8.83 -20.96
N LEU A 232 -8.66 -8.07 -21.16
CA LEU A 232 -8.64 -6.60 -21.08
C LEU A 232 -8.28 -6.11 -19.67
N GLN A 233 -8.90 -6.72 -18.64
CA GLN A 233 -8.60 -6.40 -17.25
C GLN A 233 -7.13 -6.67 -16.92
N ASP A 234 -6.60 -7.82 -17.31
CA ASP A 234 -5.19 -8.16 -17.10
C ASP A 234 -4.26 -7.16 -17.82
N ALA A 235 -4.60 -6.76 -19.05
CA ALA A 235 -3.82 -5.77 -19.78
C ALA A 235 -3.80 -4.39 -19.09
N ILE A 236 -4.95 -3.92 -18.61
CA ILE A 236 -5.05 -2.65 -17.84
C ILE A 236 -4.25 -2.74 -16.55
N MET A 237 -4.36 -3.86 -15.83
CA MET A 237 -3.63 -4.08 -14.58
C MET A 237 -2.12 -4.04 -14.82
N ARG A 238 -1.62 -4.71 -15.85
CA ARG A 238 -0.17 -4.67 -16.19
C ARG A 238 0.34 -3.27 -16.47
N VAL A 239 -0.45 -2.42 -17.12
CA VAL A 239 -0.06 -1.01 -17.39
C VAL A 239 0.02 -0.19 -16.09
N ARG A 240 -0.75 -0.56 -15.06
CA ARG A 240 -0.80 0.12 -13.77
C ARG A 240 0.26 -0.36 -12.78
N MET A 241 0.89 -1.51 -13.05
CA MET A 241 1.92 -2.08 -12.17
C MET A 241 3.17 -1.21 -12.17
N LEU A 242 3.74 -1.03 -10.99
CA LEU A 242 5.00 -0.32 -10.78
C LEU A 242 5.97 -1.20 -9.98
N PRO A 243 7.27 -1.10 -10.22
CA PRO A 243 8.26 -1.81 -9.41
C PRO A 243 8.26 -1.28 -7.98
N ILE A 244 8.31 -2.19 -6.99
CA ILE A 244 8.33 -1.85 -5.56
C ILE A 244 9.60 -1.11 -5.15
N ARG A 245 10.57 -1.02 -6.02
CA ARG A 245 11.85 -0.32 -5.83
C ARG A 245 11.67 1.05 -5.22
N ASN A 246 10.67 1.83 -5.65
CA ASN A 246 10.41 3.19 -5.17
C ASN A 246 10.13 3.26 -3.66
N VAL A 247 9.52 2.20 -3.09
CA VAL A 247 9.29 2.08 -1.63
C VAL A 247 10.56 1.58 -0.94
N PHE A 248 11.20 0.56 -1.48
CA PHE A 248 12.35 -0.10 -0.86
C PHE A 248 13.58 0.81 -0.76
N GLN A 249 13.81 1.69 -1.74
CA GLN A 249 14.96 2.60 -1.76
C GLN A 249 15.00 3.58 -0.57
N ARG A 250 13.88 3.85 0.07
CA ARG A 250 13.80 4.75 1.23
C ARG A 250 14.33 4.11 2.51
N PHE A 251 14.26 2.77 2.64
CA PHE A 251 14.57 2.08 3.89
C PHE A 251 16.06 2.00 4.27
N PRO A 252 17.04 1.84 3.36
CA PRO A 252 18.45 1.71 3.75
C PRO A 252 18.97 2.89 4.57
N ARG A 253 18.59 4.12 4.20
CA ARG A 253 18.97 5.32 4.94
C ARG A 253 18.29 5.34 6.31
N MET A 254 16.99 5.12 6.34
CA MET A 254 16.21 5.15 7.56
C MET A 254 16.67 4.08 8.57
N VAL A 255 17.00 2.87 8.10
CA VAL A 255 17.56 1.82 8.97
C VAL A 255 18.87 2.27 9.60
N ARG A 256 19.78 2.90 8.84
CA ARG A 256 21.03 3.45 9.36
C ARG A 256 20.78 4.50 10.45
N ASP A 257 19.85 5.42 10.20
CA ASP A 257 19.55 6.52 11.14
C ASP A 257 18.92 5.98 12.42
N LEU A 258 17.92 5.07 12.31
CA LEU A 258 17.30 4.42 13.45
C LEU A 258 18.28 3.56 14.26
N ALA A 259 19.12 2.75 13.59
CA ALA A 259 20.11 1.91 14.24
C ALA A 259 21.11 2.75 15.03
N LYS A 260 21.60 3.86 14.45
CA LYS A 260 22.50 4.81 15.12
C LYS A 260 21.84 5.44 16.34
N GLN A 261 20.58 5.85 16.24
CA GLN A 261 19.81 6.43 17.35
C GLN A 261 19.65 5.46 18.51
N LYS A 262 19.53 4.14 18.23
CA LYS A 262 19.39 3.08 19.25
C LYS A 262 20.72 2.46 19.68
N GLY A 263 21.86 2.94 19.18
CA GLY A 263 23.17 2.38 19.49
C GLY A 263 23.38 0.93 19.01
N LYS A 264 22.69 0.56 17.94
CA LYS A 264 22.75 -0.78 17.32
C LYS A 264 23.46 -0.71 15.96
N GLU A 265 24.12 -1.79 15.58
CA GLU A 265 24.65 -1.97 14.22
C GLU A 265 23.70 -2.86 13.44
N VAL A 266 23.15 -2.36 12.31
CA VAL A 266 22.16 -3.09 11.52
C VAL A 266 22.49 -2.95 10.04
N GLU A 267 22.49 -4.07 9.33
CA GLU A 267 22.67 -4.17 7.89
C GLU A 267 21.32 -4.52 7.25
N LEU A 268 20.85 -3.71 6.30
CA LEU A 268 19.65 -4.00 5.52
C LEU A 268 20.05 -4.56 4.15
N THR A 269 19.56 -5.75 3.85
CA THR A 269 19.66 -6.37 2.52
C THR A 269 18.31 -6.34 1.84
N VAL A 270 18.28 -5.91 0.58
CA VAL A 270 17.05 -5.80 -0.21
C VAL A 270 17.13 -6.73 -1.40
N SER A 271 16.03 -7.40 -1.73
CA SER A 271 15.91 -8.27 -2.91
C SER A 271 14.51 -8.21 -3.53
N GLY A 272 14.42 -8.44 -4.85
CA GLY A 272 13.15 -8.43 -5.57
C GLY A 272 12.56 -7.03 -5.79
N GLU A 273 13.40 -6.01 -5.87
CA GLU A 273 13.00 -4.61 -6.09
C GLU A 273 12.25 -4.38 -7.40
N ASP A 274 12.46 -5.27 -8.40
CA ASP A 274 11.80 -5.22 -9.71
C ASP A 274 10.42 -5.88 -9.71
N THR A 275 9.96 -6.39 -8.55
CA THR A 275 8.61 -6.97 -8.44
C THR A 275 7.58 -5.88 -8.68
N GLU A 276 6.74 -6.12 -9.69
CA GLU A 276 5.69 -5.20 -10.08
C GLU A 276 4.46 -5.36 -9.20
N ILE A 277 3.94 -4.25 -8.68
CA ILE A 277 2.81 -4.18 -7.74
C ILE A 277 1.90 -3.04 -8.16
N ASP A 278 0.61 -3.18 -7.92
CA ASP A 278 -0.38 -2.11 -8.14
C ASP A 278 0.00 -0.84 -7.36
N LYS A 279 -0.14 0.32 -8.01
CA LYS A 279 0.22 1.61 -7.42
C LYS A 279 -0.49 1.88 -6.10
N THR A 280 -1.78 1.59 -5.99
CA THR A 280 -2.55 1.82 -4.73
C THR A 280 -2.00 1.00 -3.58
N VAL A 281 -1.55 -0.21 -3.86
CA VAL A 281 -0.91 -1.09 -2.87
C VAL A 281 0.47 -0.53 -2.50
N ILE A 282 1.25 -0.08 -3.48
CA ILE A 282 2.57 0.56 -3.25
C ILE A 282 2.44 1.75 -2.31
N ASP A 283 1.49 2.65 -2.60
CA ASP A 283 1.28 3.87 -1.82
C ASP A 283 0.88 3.57 -0.36
N ALA A 284 0.13 2.48 -0.15
CA ALA A 284 -0.30 2.06 1.18
C ALA A 284 0.73 1.24 1.97
N LEU A 285 1.74 0.65 1.31
CA LEU A 285 2.70 -0.26 1.94
C LEU A 285 3.83 0.44 2.69
N GLY A 286 4.12 1.69 2.37
CA GLY A 286 5.25 2.42 2.93
C GLY A 286 5.27 2.41 4.46
N ASP A 287 4.19 2.84 5.09
CA ASP A 287 4.05 2.92 6.55
C ASP A 287 4.03 1.54 7.24
N PRO A 288 3.27 0.53 6.76
CA PRO A 288 3.35 -0.83 7.28
C PRO A 288 4.76 -1.41 7.29
N LEU A 289 5.48 -1.32 6.17
CA LEU A 289 6.84 -1.84 6.08
C LEU A 289 7.81 -1.10 6.99
N LEU A 290 7.70 0.24 7.04
CA LEU A 290 8.44 1.06 7.98
C LEU A 290 8.24 0.60 9.42
N HIS A 291 6.97 0.32 9.81
CA HIS A 291 6.65 -0.10 11.15
C HIS A 291 7.25 -1.49 11.48
N LEU A 292 7.20 -2.44 10.54
CA LEU A 292 7.82 -3.76 10.71
C LEU A 292 9.34 -3.66 10.86
N ILE A 293 10.00 -2.88 10.00
CA ILE A 293 11.46 -2.64 10.06
C ILE A 293 11.83 -1.98 11.39
N ARG A 294 11.06 -0.98 11.85
CA ARG A 294 11.27 -0.34 13.14
C ARG A 294 11.13 -1.35 14.30
N ASN A 295 10.14 -2.21 14.26
CA ASN A 295 9.97 -3.26 15.27
C ASN A 295 11.15 -4.22 15.31
N SER A 296 11.68 -4.62 14.14
CA SER A 296 12.89 -5.43 14.07
C SER A 296 14.10 -4.73 14.71
N ILE A 297 14.28 -3.43 14.48
CA ILE A 297 15.37 -2.66 15.07
C ILE A 297 15.16 -2.45 16.58
N ASP A 298 13.97 -2.01 16.99
CA ASP A 298 13.69 -1.65 18.38
C ASP A 298 13.66 -2.88 19.30
N HIS A 299 12.99 -3.92 18.88
CA HIS A 299 12.62 -5.08 19.70
C HIS A 299 13.22 -6.41 19.24
N GLY A 300 13.51 -6.57 17.95
CA GLY A 300 14.06 -7.80 17.38
C GLY A 300 15.57 -7.89 17.60
N ILE A 301 16.33 -6.96 17.04
CA ILE A 301 17.80 -7.01 17.05
C ILE A 301 18.32 -6.61 18.44
N GLU A 302 19.18 -7.45 18.99
CA GLU A 302 19.84 -7.22 20.28
C GLU A 302 20.97 -6.19 20.15
N PRO A 303 21.37 -5.53 21.28
CA PRO A 303 22.59 -4.72 21.33
C PRO A 303 23.84 -5.51 20.94
N PRO A 304 24.86 -4.87 20.35
CA PRO A 304 26.07 -5.56 19.85
C PRO A 304 26.74 -6.49 20.87
N GLU A 305 26.84 -6.06 22.13
CA GLU A 305 27.42 -6.87 23.21
C GLU A 305 26.61 -8.14 23.48
N THR A 306 25.29 -8.06 23.49
CA THR A 306 24.40 -9.21 23.72
C THR A 306 24.50 -10.20 22.57
N ARG A 307 24.63 -9.70 21.32
CA ARG A 307 24.79 -10.57 20.13
C ARG A 307 26.07 -11.37 20.18
N LEU A 308 27.18 -10.71 20.55
CA LEU A 308 28.48 -11.41 20.71
C LEU A 308 28.42 -12.49 21.78
N HIS A 309 27.71 -12.27 22.89
CA HIS A 309 27.51 -13.30 23.92
C HIS A 309 26.65 -14.48 23.45
N ALA A 310 25.83 -14.28 22.44
CA ALA A 310 24.99 -15.32 21.83
C ALA A 310 25.62 -15.93 20.57
N ASP A 311 26.93 -15.78 20.35
CA ASP A 311 27.70 -16.24 19.18
C ASP A 311 27.13 -15.74 17.82
N LYS A 312 26.47 -14.57 17.84
CA LYS A 312 25.98 -13.90 16.63
C LYS A 312 26.97 -12.85 16.14
N ARG A 313 26.85 -12.47 14.85
CA ARG A 313 27.59 -11.32 14.30
C ARG A 313 27.24 -10.04 15.06
N GLN A 314 28.19 -9.15 15.25
CA GLN A 314 27.99 -7.87 15.95
C GLN A 314 26.89 -7.05 15.28
N ALA A 315 26.93 -6.92 13.96
CA ALA A 315 25.85 -6.29 13.19
C ALA A 315 24.67 -7.25 13.03
N GLY A 316 23.47 -6.78 13.37
CA GLY A 316 22.22 -7.46 13.06
C GLY A 316 21.88 -7.34 11.57
N SER A 317 21.17 -8.32 11.04
CA SER A 317 20.74 -8.35 9.64
C SER A 317 19.22 -8.24 9.55
N ILE A 318 18.75 -7.33 8.67
CA ILE A 318 17.36 -7.28 8.23
C ILE A 318 17.34 -7.58 6.74
N HIS A 319 16.53 -8.54 6.32
CA HIS A 319 16.32 -8.86 4.92
C HIS A 319 14.90 -8.49 4.50
N LEU A 320 14.79 -7.53 3.57
CA LEU A 320 13.54 -7.10 2.94
C LEU A 320 13.47 -7.71 1.55
N SER A 321 12.42 -8.46 1.27
CA SER A 321 12.26 -9.09 -0.03
C SER A 321 10.85 -8.97 -0.58
N ALA A 322 10.73 -8.92 -1.91
CA ALA A 322 9.46 -9.04 -2.60
C ALA A 322 9.59 -10.09 -3.70
N LYS A 323 8.54 -10.88 -3.90
CA LYS A 323 8.44 -11.85 -4.99
C LYS A 323 7.00 -12.05 -5.40
N GLN A 324 6.80 -12.41 -6.64
CA GLN A 324 5.51 -12.85 -7.13
C GLN A 324 5.40 -14.38 -6.98
N GLU A 325 4.35 -14.84 -6.34
CA GLU A 325 4.01 -16.26 -6.21
C GLU A 325 2.61 -16.50 -6.76
N SER A 326 2.53 -17.14 -7.92
CA SER A 326 1.26 -17.38 -8.62
C SER A 326 0.45 -16.09 -8.80
N ASN A 327 -0.67 -15.93 -8.09
CA ASN A 327 -1.56 -14.77 -8.16
C ASN A 327 -1.43 -13.83 -6.94
N HIS A 328 -0.34 -13.95 -6.19
CA HIS A 328 -0.06 -13.12 -5.01
C HIS A 328 1.32 -12.50 -5.09
N ILE A 329 1.46 -11.36 -4.48
CA ILE A 329 2.74 -10.78 -4.15
C ILE A 329 3.04 -11.11 -2.70
N VAL A 330 4.24 -11.63 -2.47
CA VAL A 330 4.73 -11.95 -1.14
C VAL A 330 5.87 -11.00 -0.81
N ILE A 331 5.67 -10.18 0.24
CA ILE A 331 6.70 -9.31 0.78
C ILE A 331 7.10 -9.86 2.14
N SER A 332 8.40 -10.00 2.38
CA SER A 332 8.93 -10.51 3.64
C SER A 332 9.89 -9.51 4.26
N VAL A 333 9.74 -9.29 5.58
CA VAL A 333 10.68 -8.57 6.43
C VAL A 333 11.20 -9.57 7.46
N LYS A 334 12.47 -9.95 7.35
CA LYS A 334 13.13 -10.95 8.18
C LYS A 334 14.30 -10.33 8.93
N ASP A 335 14.34 -10.51 10.25
CA ASP A 335 15.49 -10.17 11.08
C ASP A 335 16.16 -11.42 11.69
N ASP A 336 17.42 -11.29 12.10
CA ASP A 336 18.20 -12.29 12.79
C ASP A 336 18.31 -12.02 14.31
N GLY A 337 17.32 -11.33 14.84
CA GLY A 337 17.27 -10.88 16.23
C GLY A 337 16.95 -11.98 17.24
N ALA A 338 16.48 -11.57 18.41
CA ALA A 338 16.16 -12.48 19.53
C ALA A 338 14.96 -13.40 19.29
N GLY A 339 14.15 -13.10 18.26
CA GLY A 339 12.90 -13.80 18.02
C GLY A 339 11.83 -13.48 19.06
N MET A 340 10.65 -14.07 18.87
CA MET A 340 9.52 -13.93 19.80
C MET A 340 9.44 -15.13 20.74
N ASN A 341 9.15 -14.89 22.00
CA ASN A 341 8.90 -15.94 22.98
C ASN A 341 7.39 -16.24 23.03
N ALA A 342 6.98 -17.34 22.40
CA ALA A 342 5.57 -17.77 22.35
C ALA A 342 4.97 -17.97 23.75
N GLU A 343 5.71 -18.51 24.72
CA GLU A 343 5.21 -18.70 26.10
C GLU A 343 4.87 -17.36 26.76
N ARG A 344 5.73 -16.34 26.59
CA ARG A 344 5.49 -14.99 27.12
C ARG A 344 4.28 -14.34 26.48
N ILE A 345 4.11 -14.52 25.15
CA ILE A 345 2.94 -14.02 24.42
C ILE A 345 1.68 -14.73 24.90
N ARG A 346 1.70 -16.06 25.04
CA ARG A 346 0.59 -16.88 25.55
C ARG A 346 0.16 -16.44 26.94
N LYS A 347 1.12 -16.29 27.85
CA LYS A 347 0.84 -15.83 29.22
C LYS A 347 0.14 -14.47 29.22
N LYS A 348 0.64 -13.52 28.44
CA LYS A 348 0.06 -12.18 28.32
C LYS A 348 -1.34 -12.20 27.68
N ALA A 349 -1.57 -13.09 26.71
CA ALA A 349 -2.88 -13.28 26.09
C ALA A 349 -3.91 -13.84 27.08
N ILE A 350 -3.51 -14.77 27.96
CA ILE A 350 -4.36 -15.31 29.02
C ILE A 350 -4.66 -14.23 30.08
N GLU A 351 -3.65 -13.48 30.53
CA GLU A 351 -3.82 -12.39 31.50
C GLU A 351 -4.78 -11.32 31.02
N ARG A 352 -4.84 -11.09 29.69
CA ARG A 352 -5.75 -10.13 29.04
C ARG A 352 -7.11 -10.73 28.66
N GLY A 353 -7.34 -12.01 28.93
CA GLY A 353 -8.58 -12.71 28.58
C GLY A 353 -8.83 -12.91 27.09
N ILE A 354 -7.78 -12.82 26.27
CA ILE A 354 -7.85 -12.99 24.80
C ILE A 354 -8.00 -14.47 24.46
N ILE A 355 -7.31 -15.35 25.20
CA ILE A 355 -7.39 -16.80 25.07
C ILE A 355 -7.63 -17.44 26.44
N SER A 356 -8.25 -18.61 26.47
CA SER A 356 -8.42 -19.43 27.66
C SER A 356 -7.15 -20.24 27.95
N ALA A 357 -6.87 -20.53 29.20
CA ALA A 357 -5.71 -21.32 29.62
C ALA A 357 -5.71 -22.75 29.00
N ASP A 358 -6.89 -23.31 28.76
CA ASP A 358 -7.06 -24.66 28.22
C ASP A 358 -7.00 -24.69 26.65
N GLN A 359 -6.87 -23.52 26.01
CA GLN A 359 -6.82 -23.44 24.56
C GLN A 359 -5.45 -23.84 24.04
N GLN A 360 -5.38 -24.97 23.34
CA GLN A 360 -4.17 -25.42 22.66
C GLN A 360 -4.03 -24.66 21.33
N LEU A 361 -3.05 -23.79 21.25
CA LEU A 361 -2.67 -23.06 20.03
C LEU A 361 -1.23 -23.45 19.68
N SER A 362 -0.92 -23.54 18.41
CA SER A 362 0.46 -23.66 17.94
C SER A 362 1.28 -22.41 18.29
N ASP A 363 2.61 -22.51 18.32
CA ASP A 363 3.45 -21.34 18.59
C ASP A 363 3.32 -20.27 17.50
N GLU A 364 3.06 -20.66 16.26
CA GLU A 364 2.76 -19.74 15.16
C GLU A 364 1.46 -18.98 15.41
N ASP A 365 0.38 -19.67 15.84
CA ASP A 365 -0.90 -19.03 16.17
C ASP A 365 -0.76 -18.07 17.35
N VAL A 366 0.04 -18.46 18.35
CA VAL A 366 0.33 -17.60 19.50
C VAL A 366 1.11 -16.36 19.08
N CYS A 367 2.12 -16.49 18.23
CA CYS A 367 2.83 -15.34 17.67
C CYS A 367 1.87 -14.43 16.86
N GLY A 368 0.90 -14.99 16.15
CA GLY A 368 -0.14 -14.26 15.45
C GLY A 368 -1.04 -13.39 16.32
N LEU A 369 -1.11 -13.63 17.64
CA LEU A 369 -1.89 -12.81 18.59
C LEU A 369 -1.35 -11.37 18.72
N VAL A 370 -0.09 -11.12 18.36
CA VAL A 370 0.52 -9.77 18.40
C VAL A 370 -0.17 -8.77 17.48
N PHE A 371 -0.93 -9.26 16.48
CA PHE A 371 -1.71 -8.43 15.58
C PHE A 371 -3.12 -8.08 16.11
N LEU A 372 -3.48 -8.52 17.31
CA LEU A 372 -4.78 -8.18 17.88
C LEU A 372 -4.76 -6.77 18.47
N PRO A 373 -5.86 -6.01 18.33
CA PRO A 373 -5.94 -4.67 18.89
C PRO A 373 -5.61 -4.66 20.40
N GLY A 374 -4.77 -3.71 20.79
CA GLY A 374 -4.36 -3.56 22.20
C GLY A 374 -3.38 -4.61 22.70
N PHE A 375 -2.84 -5.49 21.85
CA PHE A 375 -1.84 -6.48 22.28
C PHE A 375 -0.43 -5.88 22.46
N SER A 376 -0.16 -4.66 21.97
CA SER A 376 1.15 -4.00 22.06
C SER A 376 1.78 -4.14 23.45
N THR A 377 3.05 -4.49 23.47
CA THR A 377 3.81 -4.81 24.70
C THR A 377 4.31 -3.56 25.42
N VAL A 378 4.16 -2.39 24.85
CA VAL A 378 4.72 -1.13 25.37
C VAL A 378 3.70 -0.47 26.28
N GLU A 379 3.95 -0.47 27.59
CA GLU A 379 3.17 0.27 28.60
C GLU A 379 3.39 1.79 28.54
N ASN A 380 4.41 2.24 27.83
CA ASN A 380 4.70 3.65 27.65
C ASN A 380 4.47 4.03 26.18
N VAL A 381 3.44 4.81 25.92
CA VAL A 381 3.28 5.58 24.67
C VAL A 381 4.48 6.52 24.61
N SER A 382 5.51 6.15 23.86
CA SER A 382 6.62 7.07 23.60
C SER A 382 6.07 8.20 22.71
N GLU A 383 6.23 9.43 23.16
CA GLU A 383 5.79 10.67 22.51
C GLU A 383 6.31 10.87 21.06
N THR A 384 7.18 9.98 20.56
CA THR A 384 7.79 10.03 19.23
C THR A 384 6.98 9.35 18.13
N SER A 385 5.88 8.65 18.42
CA SER A 385 4.94 8.10 17.42
C SER A 385 3.58 8.75 17.59
N GLY A 386 3.41 9.94 17.05
CA GLY A 386 2.19 10.77 17.17
C GLY A 386 0.88 10.15 16.67
N ARG A 387 0.82 8.86 16.38
CA ARG A 387 -0.38 8.15 15.92
C ARG A 387 -0.55 6.74 16.47
N GLY A 388 0.08 6.34 17.59
CA GLY A 388 -0.21 5.04 18.22
C GLY A 388 -0.23 3.83 17.25
N VAL A 389 0.66 3.80 16.26
CA VAL A 389 0.69 2.77 15.22
C VAL A 389 1.24 1.48 15.82
N GLY A 390 0.38 0.45 15.96
CA GLY A 390 0.75 -0.88 16.39
C GLY A 390 0.70 -1.89 15.22
N LEU A 391 1.07 -3.14 15.50
CA LEU A 391 0.97 -4.24 14.53
C LEU A 391 -0.48 -4.51 14.07
N ASP A 392 -1.48 -4.13 14.86
CA ASP A 392 -2.90 -4.16 14.53
C ASP A 392 -3.23 -3.22 13.36
N VAL A 393 -2.61 -2.05 13.30
CA VAL A 393 -2.77 -1.12 12.16
C VAL A 393 -2.15 -1.71 10.89
N VAL A 394 -0.95 -2.31 10.99
CA VAL A 394 -0.34 -3.04 9.86
C VAL A 394 -1.31 -4.09 9.32
N LYS A 395 -1.89 -4.91 10.21
CA LYS A 395 -2.87 -5.93 9.83
C LYS A 395 -4.11 -5.31 9.17
N LYS A 396 -4.62 -4.19 9.70
CA LYS A 396 -5.78 -3.49 9.15
C LYS A 396 -5.49 -3.03 7.71
N VAL A 397 -4.33 -2.40 7.46
CA VAL A 397 -3.94 -1.95 6.12
C VAL A 397 -3.81 -3.13 5.15
N ILE A 398 -3.10 -4.19 5.54
CA ILE A 398 -2.95 -5.36 4.67
C ILE A 398 -4.30 -6.03 4.39
N SER A 399 -5.17 -6.14 5.40
CA SER A 399 -6.51 -6.72 5.23
C SER A 399 -7.44 -5.88 4.36
N SER A 400 -7.28 -4.55 4.28
CA SER A 400 -8.08 -3.69 3.38
C SER A 400 -7.81 -3.99 1.90
N PHE A 401 -6.65 -4.58 1.59
CA PHE A 401 -6.31 -5.09 0.26
C PHE A 401 -6.56 -6.61 0.11
N ASN A 402 -7.38 -7.22 0.99
CA ASN A 402 -7.58 -8.67 1.06
C ASN A 402 -6.27 -9.47 1.21
N GLY A 403 -5.24 -8.82 1.73
CA GLY A 403 -3.98 -9.47 2.04
C GLY A 403 -4.00 -10.20 3.38
N ILE A 404 -3.03 -11.08 3.54
CA ILE A 404 -2.81 -11.86 4.75
C ILE A 404 -1.43 -11.48 5.29
N ILE A 405 -1.33 -11.29 6.61
CA ILE A 405 -0.05 -11.15 7.30
C ILE A 405 0.18 -12.36 8.19
N GLU A 406 1.33 -12.99 8.01
CA GLU A 406 1.80 -14.13 8.81
C GLU A 406 3.09 -13.72 9.55
N VAL A 407 3.36 -14.37 10.68
CA VAL A 407 4.61 -14.21 11.42
C VAL A 407 5.19 -15.55 11.73
N LYS A 408 6.48 -15.72 11.39
CA LYS A 408 7.29 -16.88 11.77
C LYS A 408 8.41 -16.39 12.66
N SER A 409 8.57 -16.99 13.82
CA SER A 409 9.58 -16.56 14.76
C SER A 409 10.09 -17.73 15.59
N GLU A 410 11.41 -17.77 15.74
CA GLU A 410 12.09 -18.77 16.55
C GLU A 410 12.99 -18.02 17.55
N PRO A 411 12.88 -18.34 18.87
CA PRO A 411 13.71 -17.73 19.90
C PRO A 411 15.20 -17.93 19.57
N GLY A 412 15.94 -16.83 19.55
CA GLY A 412 17.38 -16.81 19.24
C GLY A 412 17.72 -16.79 17.75
N LEU A 413 16.81 -17.08 16.84
CA LEU A 413 17.05 -17.11 15.40
C LEU A 413 16.49 -15.91 14.64
N GLY A 414 15.46 -15.24 15.22
CA GLY A 414 14.88 -14.03 14.66
C GLY A 414 13.41 -14.14 14.33
N THR A 415 12.90 -13.14 13.58
CA THR A 415 11.49 -13.05 13.21
C THR A 415 11.35 -12.75 11.72
N GLU A 416 10.37 -13.35 11.08
CA GLU A 416 9.99 -13.09 9.70
C GLU A 416 8.50 -12.73 9.63
N PHE A 417 8.19 -11.52 9.18
CA PHE A 417 6.85 -11.08 8.83
C PHE A 417 6.63 -11.29 7.34
N ILE A 418 5.55 -11.97 6.97
CA ILE A 418 5.23 -12.33 5.59
C ILE A 418 3.88 -11.70 5.25
N LEU A 419 3.89 -10.79 4.27
CA LEU A 419 2.70 -10.12 3.75
C LEU A 419 2.37 -10.75 2.40
N LYS A 420 1.19 -11.33 2.28
CA LYS A 420 0.69 -11.93 1.04
C LYS A 420 -0.46 -11.08 0.53
N MET A 421 -0.35 -10.52 -0.66
CA MET A 421 -1.37 -9.67 -1.26
C MET A 421 -1.75 -10.16 -2.64
N PRO A 422 -3.03 -10.12 -3.02
CA PRO A 422 -3.44 -10.47 -4.37
C PRO A 422 -2.93 -9.45 -5.38
N LEU A 423 -2.60 -9.93 -6.60
CA LEU A 423 -2.14 -9.09 -7.72
C LEU A 423 -3.27 -8.28 -8.35
N THR A 424 -4.52 -8.73 -8.22
CA THR A 424 -5.68 -8.13 -8.88
C THR A 424 -6.49 -7.29 -7.91
N LEU A 425 -7.24 -6.31 -8.43
CA LEU A 425 -8.34 -5.68 -7.69
C LEU A 425 -9.15 -6.76 -6.98
N ALA A 426 -9.60 -6.48 -5.77
CA ALA A 426 -10.32 -7.41 -4.92
C ALA A 426 -11.68 -7.80 -5.53
N ILE A 427 -11.63 -8.60 -6.60
CA ILE A 427 -12.80 -9.31 -7.08
C ILE A 427 -12.85 -10.61 -6.28
N ILE A 428 -13.90 -10.77 -5.53
CA ILE A 428 -14.14 -11.99 -4.75
C ILE A 428 -15.41 -12.68 -5.20
N PRO A 429 -15.41 -14.00 -5.26
CA PRO A 429 -16.65 -14.74 -5.37
C PRO A 429 -17.41 -14.58 -4.05
N ALA A 430 -18.68 -14.17 -4.13
CA ALA A 430 -19.54 -13.96 -2.98
C ALA A 430 -20.87 -14.67 -3.17
N LEU A 431 -21.45 -15.14 -2.06
CA LEU A 431 -22.82 -15.61 -2.00
C LEU A 431 -23.72 -14.40 -1.71
N LEU A 432 -24.59 -14.06 -2.65
CA LEU A 432 -25.59 -13.02 -2.45
C LEU A 432 -26.74 -13.59 -1.63
N VAL A 433 -27.12 -12.86 -0.58
CA VAL A 433 -28.17 -13.24 0.34
C VAL A 433 -29.10 -12.06 0.63
N GLU A 434 -30.36 -12.34 0.89
CA GLU A 434 -31.34 -11.36 1.32
C GLU A 434 -31.56 -11.45 2.84
N ALA A 435 -31.58 -10.32 3.52
CA ALA A 435 -31.97 -10.21 4.92
C ALA A 435 -32.78 -8.92 5.13
N SER A 436 -33.99 -9.05 5.67
CA SER A 436 -34.94 -7.94 5.93
C SER A 436 -35.19 -7.05 4.71
N GLY A 437 -35.26 -7.67 3.51
CA GLY A 437 -35.47 -6.95 2.24
C GLY A 437 -34.21 -6.24 1.69
N GLY A 438 -33.08 -6.29 2.39
CA GLY A 438 -31.78 -5.81 1.92
C GLY A 438 -30.94 -6.92 1.32
N LEU A 439 -30.13 -6.60 0.30
CA LEU A 439 -29.21 -7.55 -0.32
C LEU A 439 -27.81 -7.39 0.30
N PHE A 440 -27.16 -8.52 0.59
CA PHE A 440 -25.83 -8.59 1.20
C PHE A 440 -24.97 -9.62 0.47
N ALA A 441 -23.66 -9.42 0.48
CA ALA A 441 -22.68 -10.32 -0.11
C ALA A 441 -21.85 -10.99 0.99
N ILE A 442 -21.81 -12.31 1.02
CA ILE A 442 -20.96 -13.09 1.94
C ILE A 442 -19.80 -13.66 1.13
N PRO A 443 -18.51 -13.33 1.49
CA PRO A 443 -17.36 -13.91 0.81
C PRO A 443 -17.40 -15.44 0.80
N LEU A 444 -17.28 -16.03 -0.38
CA LEU A 444 -17.42 -17.49 -0.56
C LEU A 444 -16.30 -18.27 0.17
N SER A 445 -15.14 -17.63 0.36
CA SER A 445 -14.01 -18.20 1.11
C SER A 445 -14.35 -18.53 2.58
N ALA A 446 -15.37 -17.89 3.14
CA ALA A 446 -15.84 -18.16 4.50
C ALA A 446 -17.05 -19.13 4.54
N VAL A 447 -17.67 -19.43 3.40
CA VAL A 447 -18.87 -20.29 3.30
C VAL A 447 -18.44 -21.75 3.15
N LEU A 448 -18.87 -22.59 4.10
CA LEU A 448 -18.64 -24.03 4.03
C LEU A 448 -19.77 -24.76 3.31
N GLU A 449 -21.02 -24.44 3.66
CA GLU A 449 -22.23 -25.01 3.06
C GLU A 449 -23.43 -24.10 3.33
N SER A 450 -24.49 -24.27 2.58
CA SER A 450 -25.77 -23.63 2.83
C SER A 450 -26.88 -24.68 2.89
N VAL A 451 -27.77 -24.57 3.90
CA VAL A 451 -28.82 -25.55 4.17
C VAL A 451 -30.12 -24.82 4.45
N LYS A 452 -31.26 -25.40 3.99
CA LYS A 452 -32.59 -24.91 4.34
C LYS A 452 -33.08 -25.64 5.60
N VAL A 453 -33.43 -24.86 6.63
CA VAL A 453 -33.78 -25.37 7.96
C VAL A 453 -35.19 -24.91 8.35
N PRO A 454 -36.09 -25.80 8.80
CA PRO A 454 -37.39 -25.38 9.32
C PRO A 454 -37.25 -24.65 10.65
N ALA A 455 -38.10 -23.67 10.89
CA ALA A 455 -38.04 -22.84 12.11
C ALA A 455 -38.15 -23.65 13.41
N MET A 456 -38.79 -24.81 13.36
CA MET A 456 -38.96 -25.70 14.52
C MET A 456 -37.69 -26.44 14.95
N GLU A 457 -36.66 -26.50 14.09
CA GLU A 457 -35.35 -27.10 14.38
C GLU A 457 -34.37 -26.12 15.04
N LEU A 458 -34.80 -24.86 15.17
CA LEU A 458 -34.01 -23.85 15.89
C LEU A 458 -34.28 -23.97 17.38
N HIS A 459 -33.27 -24.32 18.14
CA HIS A 459 -33.37 -24.49 19.59
C HIS A 459 -32.60 -23.38 20.32
N ARG A 460 -32.81 -23.25 21.64
CA ARG A 460 -32.01 -22.36 22.50
C ARG A 460 -31.24 -23.19 23.52
N ALA A 461 -29.92 -22.98 23.56
CA ALA A 461 -29.03 -23.52 24.57
C ALA A 461 -28.22 -22.38 25.19
N ASP A 462 -28.22 -22.26 26.49
CA ASP A 462 -27.50 -21.21 27.24
C ASP A 462 -27.80 -19.77 26.74
N GLY A 463 -29.07 -19.51 26.40
CA GLY A 463 -29.51 -18.20 25.90
C GLY A 463 -29.13 -17.90 24.44
N LYS A 464 -28.41 -18.78 23.76
CA LYS A 464 -28.02 -18.65 22.35
C LYS A 464 -28.88 -19.54 21.46
N GLU A 465 -29.19 -19.06 20.25
CA GLU A 465 -29.86 -19.90 19.25
C GLU A 465 -28.85 -20.92 18.70
N VAL A 466 -29.28 -22.17 18.56
CA VAL A 466 -28.48 -23.29 18.05
C VAL A 466 -29.31 -24.13 17.10
N VAL A 467 -28.65 -24.83 16.21
CA VAL A 467 -29.26 -25.84 15.33
C VAL A 467 -28.43 -27.11 15.36
N GLN A 468 -29.08 -28.26 15.31
CA GLN A 468 -28.42 -29.54 15.13
C GLN A 468 -28.23 -29.78 13.63
N LEU A 469 -26.97 -29.71 13.18
CA LEU A 469 -26.63 -30.03 11.79
C LEU A 469 -25.85 -31.33 11.75
N ARG A 470 -26.48 -32.39 11.18
CA ARG A 470 -25.91 -33.75 11.20
C ARG A 470 -25.63 -34.22 12.65
N SER A 471 -24.37 -34.41 13.02
CA SER A 471 -23.97 -34.88 14.35
C SER A 471 -23.42 -33.77 15.26
N SER A 472 -23.43 -32.53 14.81
CA SER A 472 -22.87 -31.40 15.56
C SER A 472 -23.93 -30.34 15.89
N VAL A 473 -23.81 -29.72 17.08
CA VAL A 473 -24.62 -28.56 17.46
C VAL A 473 -23.87 -27.31 17.01
N LEU A 474 -24.52 -26.53 16.14
CA LEU A 474 -23.94 -25.33 15.56
C LEU A 474 -24.59 -24.08 16.18
N PRO A 475 -23.82 -23.16 16.78
CA PRO A 475 -24.35 -21.87 17.20
C PRO A 475 -24.77 -21.07 15.98
N ILE A 476 -25.88 -20.33 16.11
CA ILE A 476 -26.42 -19.54 15.02
C ILE A 476 -26.56 -18.07 15.40
N LYS A 477 -26.38 -17.19 14.41
CA LYS A 477 -26.73 -15.77 14.49
C LYS A 477 -27.62 -15.41 13.29
N ARG A 478 -28.45 -14.40 13.44
CA ARG A 478 -29.26 -13.89 12.33
C ARG A 478 -28.55 -12.69 11.72
N LEU A 479 -28.40 -12.66 10.39
CA LEU A 479 -27.76 -11.53 9.71
C LEU A 479 -28.50 -10.21 10.00
N SER A 480 -29.83 -10.24 10.01
CA SER A 480 -30.64 -9.08 10.40
C SER A 480 -30.30 -8.55 11.79
N GLN A 481 -30.11 -9.44 12.77
CA GLN A 481 -29.77 -9.04 14.14
C GLN A 481 -28.33 -8.50 14.23
N VAL A 482 -27.39 -9.09 13.51
CA VAL A 482 -25.98 -8.63 13.46
C VAL A 482 -25.90 -7.20 12.91
N LEU A 483 -26.74 -6.90 11.91
CA LEU A 483 -26.78 -5.59 11.24
C LEU A 483 -27.80 -4.60 11.85
N GLY A 484 -28.46 -4.97 12.96
CA GLY A 484 -29.47 -4.10 13.59
C GLY A 484 -30.74 -3.91 12.78
N LEU A 485 -31.05 -4.85 11.86
CA LEU A 485 -32.23 -4.82 11.00
C LEU A 485 -33.43 -5.51 11.66
N PRO A 486 -34.67 -5.22 11.23
CA PRO A 486 -35.85 -5.92 11.71
C PRO A 486 -35.77 -7.43 11.50
N ARG A 487 -36.35 -8.19 12.43
CA ARG A 487 -36.41 -9.65 12.31
C ARG A 487 -37.56 -10.03 11.37
N ASN A 488 -37.28 -10.91 10.41
CA ASN A 488 -38.30 -11.55 9.60
C ASN A 488 -38.60 -12.93 10.19
N GLU A 489 -39.91 -13.25 10.42
CA GLU A 489 -40.36 -14.56 10.89
C GLU A 489 -40.93 -15.34 9.73
N ALA A 490 -40.33 -16.51 9.48
CA ALA A 490 -40.73 -17.41 8.42
C ALA A 490 -40.82 -18.84 8.95
N GLY A 491 -41.56 -19.69 8.27
CA GLY A 491 -41.64 -21.14 8.60
C GLY A 491 -40.35 -21.91 8.28
N TRP A 492 -39.50 -21.30 7.43
CA TRP A 492 -38.21 -21.85 6.97
C TRP A 492 -37.19 -20.76 6.88
N TYR A 493 -35.93 -21.09 7.16
CA TYR A 493 -34.78 -20.18 7.05
C TYR A 493 -33.69 -20.82 6.19
N TYR A 494 -32.88 -20.01 5.55
CA TYR A 494 -31.64 -20.44 4.95
C TYR A 494 -30.50 -20.20 5.94
N LEU A 495 -29.75 -21.27 6.19
CA LEU A 495 -28.59 -21.26 7.07
C LEU A 495 -27.33 -21.33 6.21
N VAL A 496 -26.52 -20.30 6.28
CA VAL A 496 -25.19 -20.27 5.67
C VAL A 496 -24.18 -20.63 6.76
N VAL A 497 -23.53 -21.77 6.62
CA VAL A 497 -22.51 -22.23 7.57
C VAL A 497 -21.20 -21.52 7.24
N LEU A 498 -20.76 -20.66 8.13
CA LEU A 498 -19.49 -19.97 8.04
C LEU A 498 -18.43 -20.72 8.84
N GLY A 499 -17.19 -20.75 8.31
CA GLY A 499 -16.06 -21.37 8.98
C GLY A 499 -14.80 -20.53 8.94
N ARG A 500 -14.09 -20.49 10.07
CA ARG A 500 -12.76 -19.90 10.17
C ARG A 500 -11.90 -20.70 11.13
N ALA A 501 -10.87 -21.33 10.61
CA ALA A 501 -10.09 -22.34 11.35
C ALA A 501 -11.04 -23.41 11.93
N GLU A 502 -10.99 -23.67 13.23
CA GLU A 502 -11.85 -24.68 13.89
C GLU A 502 -13.24 -24.15 14.29
N LYS A 503 -13.47 -22.83 14.20
CA LYS A 503 -14.75 -22.22 14.58
C LYS A 503 -15.75 -22.29 13.45
N LYS A 504 -16.98 -22.71 13.75
CA LYS A 504 -18.11 -22.72 12.83
C LYS A 504 -19.28 -21.97 13.43
N LEU A 505 -19.98 -21.21 12.58
CA LEU A 505 -21.17 -20.44 12.94
C LEU A 505 -22.20 -20.56 11.81
N GLY A 506 -23.45 -20.79 12.16
CA GLY A 506 -24.55 -20.69 11.22
C GLY A 506 -25.08 -19.26 11.13
N LEU A 507 -25.12 -18.69 9.95
CA LEU A 507 -25.72 -17.39 9.70
C LEU A 507 -27.08 -17.57 9.03
N ILE A 508 -28.17 -17.15 9.71
CA ILE A 508 -29.52 -17.20 9.17
C ILE A 508 -29.74 -16.00 8.25
N VAL A 509 -30.26 -16.29 7.06
CA VAL A 509 -30.66 -15.31 6.04
C VAL A 509 -32.06 -15.64 5.52
N ASP A 510 -32.75 -14.67 4.89
CA ASP A 510 -34.12 -14.87 4.41
C ASP A 510 -34.15 -15.63 3.09
N ARG A 511 -33.20 -15.31 2.16
CA ARG A 511 -33.09 -15.99 0.85
C ARG A 511 -31.63 -16.10 0.42
N LEU A 512 -31.34 -17.08 -0.43
CA LEU A 512 -30.11 -17.21 -1.20
C LEU A 512 -30.41 -16.73 -2.63
N MET A 513 -29.61 -15.73 -3.09
CA MET A 513 -29.80 -15.13 -4.43
C MET A 513 -28.84 -15.71 -5.46
N GLY A 514 -27.87 -16.53 -5.02
CA GLY A 514 -26.87 -17.16 -5.88
C GLY A 514 -25.46 -16.67 -5.62
N GLN A 515 -24.51 -17.21 -6.37
CA GLN A 515 -23.11 -16.83 -6.30
C GLN A 515 -22.78 -15.83 -7.41
N GLN A 516 -22.02 -14.80 -7.08
CA GLN A 516 -21.61 -13.77 -8.03
C GLN A 516 -20.21 -13.26 -7.67
N GLU A 517 -19.41 -12.93 -8.69
CA GLU A 517 -18.19 -12.17 -8.50
C GLU A 517 -18.52 -10.71 -8.20
N VAL A 518 -17.94 -10.18 -7.16
CA VAL A 518 -18.16 -8.79 -6.72
C VAL A 518 -16.84 -8.06 -6.54
N VAL A 519 -16.81 -6.79 -6.94
CA VAL A 519 -15.67 -5.90 -6.74
C VAL A 519 -15.81 -5.25 -5.38
N ILE A 520 -14.85 -5.47 -4.47
CA ILE A 520 -14.88 -4.83 -3.17
C ILE A 520 -14.45 -3.37 -3.31
N LYS A 521 -15.28 -2.46 -2.82
CA LYS A 521 -14.93 -1.07 -2.58
C LYS A 521 -14.89 -0.85 -1.07
N ALA A 522 -13.79 -0.26 -0.58
CA ALA A 522 -13.72 0.16 0.82
C ALA A 522 -14.83 1.18 1.11
N LEU A 523 -15.39 1.13 2.32
CA LEU A 523 -16.29 2.18 2.79
C LEU A 523 -15.40 3.35 3.23
N ASP A 524 -15.66 4.55 2.66
CA ASP A 524 -14.95 5.75 3.05
C ASP A 524 -15.10 6.02 4.55
N ASP A 525 -14.15 6.77 5.14
CA ASP A 525 -14.12 7.13 6.57
C ASP A 525 -15.41 7.80 7.08
N TYR A 526 -16.26 8.29 6.18
CA TYR A 526 -17.57 8.88 6.50
C TYR A 526 -18.58 7.90 7.12
N LEU A 527 -18.50 6.59 6.81
CA LEU A 527 -19.44 5.58 7.33
C LEU A 527 -18.89 4.88 8.58
N GLY A 528 -17.64 5.13 8.96
CA GLY A 528 -17.01 4.58 10.14
C GLY A 528 -16.89 3.05 10.13
N ASP A 529 -16.41 2.51 11.24
CA ASP A 529 -16.24 1.06 11.44
C ASP A 529 -17.61 0.42 11.78
N THR A 530 -18.43 0.16 10.77
CA THR A 530 -19.74 -0.46 10.94
C THR A 530 -19.57 -1.94 11.28
N PHE A 531 -20.04 -2.36 12.46
CA PHE A 531 -19.93 -3.75 12.89
C PHE A 531 -20.62 -4.70 11.91
N GLY A 532 -19.90 -5.74 11.48
CA GLY A 532 -20.43 -6.79 10.59
C GLY A 532 -20.35 -6.47 9.09
N VAL A 533 -19.78 -5.33 8.68
CA VAL A 533 -19.57 -4.95 7.29
C VAL A 533 -18.08 -4.72 7.03
N SER A 534 -17.56 -5.26 5.92
CA SER A 534 -16.15 -5.12 5.50
C SER A 534 -15.97 -4.18 4.29
N GLY A 535 -17.03 -3.88 3.57
CA GLY A 535 -17.00 -3.07 2.36
C GLY A 535 -18.34 -3.02 1.66
N ALA A 536 -18.37 -2.47 0.47
CA ALA A 536 -19.54 -2.46 -0.39
C ALA A 536 -19.18 -2.85 -1.82
N THR A 537 -20.17 -3.25 -2.60
CA THR A 537 -20.07 -3.47 -4.04
C THR A 537 -21.28 -2.88 -4.74
N ILE A 538 -21.17 -2.70 -6.05
CA ILE A 538 -22.29 -2.30 -6.90
C ILE A 538 -22.55 -3.45 -7.86
N LEU A 539 -23.76 -3.96 -7.89
CA LEU A 539 -24.17 -5.02 -8.81
C LEU A 539 -24.50 -4.47 -10.20
N GLY A 540 -24.67 -5.38 -11.18
CA GLY A 540 -24.98 -5.04 -12.57
C GLY A 540 -26.29 -4.30 -12.81
N ASP A 541 -27.18 -4.28 -11.83
CA ASP A 541 -28.43 -3.49 -11.83
C ASP A 541 -28.27 -2.10 -11.19
N GLY A 542 -27.05 -1.76 -10.72
CA GLY A 542 -26.76 -0.52 -10.04
C GLY A 542 -27.05 -0.54 -8.53
N GLN A 543 -27.53 -1.67 -7.98
CA GLN A 543 -27.82 -1.79 -6.55
C GLN A 543 -26.52 -1.87 -5.75
N VAL A 544 -26.41 -1.02 -4.70
CA VAL A 544 -25.32 -1.10 -3.72
C VAL A 544 -25.58 -2.25 -2.76
N VAL A 545 -24.60 -3.11 -2.59
CA VAL A 545 -24.67 -4.29 -1.72
C VAL A 545 -23.52 -4.24 -0.72
N LEU A 546 -23.85 -4.39 0.56
CA LEU A 546 -22.85 -4.43 1.62
C LEU A 546 -22.22 -5.82 1.71
N ILE A 547 -20.89 -5.84 1.92
CA ILE A 547 -20.13 -7.08 2.07
C ILE A 547 -19.99 -7.41 3.56
N VAL A 548 -20.41 -8.60 3.91
CA VAL A 548 -20.45 -9.07 5.31
C VAL A 548 -19.02 -9.37 5.81
N ASP A 549 -18.65 -8.80 6.97
CA ASP A 549 -17.41 -9.09 7.68
C ASP A 549 -17.56 -10.41 8.48
N THR A 550 -17.27 -11.51 7.83
CA THR A 550 -17.35 -12.84 8.45
C THR A 550 -16.37 -13.01 9.61
N ALA A 551 -15.25 -12.27 9.62
CA ALA A 551 -14.25 -12.35 10.67
C ALA A 551 -14.71 -11.71 12.00
N LYS A 552 -15.52 -10.66 11.92
CA LYS A 552 -16.12 -10.03 13.11
C LYS A 552 -17.38 -10.77 13.60
N ILE A 553 -17.98 -11.58 12.76
CA ILE A 553 -19.24 -12.28 13.07
C ILE A 553 -18.96 -13.65 13.72
N ILE A 554 -17.97 -14.42 13.25
CA ILE A 554 -17.54 -15.71 13.80
C ILE A 554 -16.77 -15.50 15.12
#